data_a51ac74cfe6ec57510e7b3b9f6caebae
#
_entry.id   a51ac74cfe6ec57510e7b3b9f6caebae
#
_cell.length_a   1.000
_cell.length_b   1.000
_cell.length_c   1.000
_cell.angle_alpha   90.00
_cell.angle_beta   90.00
_cell.angle_gamma   90.00
#
_symmetry.space_group_name_H-M   'P 1'
#
loop_
_entity.id
_entity.type
_entity.pdbx_description
1 polymer ?
#
loop_
_entity_poly.entity_id
_entity_poly.type
_entity_poly.pdbx_seq_one_letter_code
_entity_poly.pdbx_strand_id
1 'polypeptide(L)'
;VESTADGLQVMRDPADVLANQPGLAWHLENLRSYINVTPGAPSSVTWGNATLTPYGAGAGMRGLPGDVYSPSRFVRAAYLNAHHTPKDTERGNVARVFRTLGGVAMVEGSAQMNDGANEFTVFTSAYSAREGRYYFNTYENAAYATAAFADFDMDGTEVQQAH
;
A
#
# COMPACT_ATOMS: atom_id res chain seq x y z
N VAL A 1 13.46 7.53 -6.50
CA VAL A 1 14.90 7.85 -6.36
C VAL A 1 15.47 6.96 -5.27
N GLU A 2 16.54 6.22 -5.58
CA GLU A 2 17.23 5.33 -4.64
C GLU A 2 18.69 5.75 -4.49
N SER A 3 19.19 5.77 -3.25
CA SER A 3 20.60 5.95 -2.95
C SER A 3 21.26 4.58 -2.84
N THR A 4 22.21 4.29 -3.71
CA THR A 4 22.91 3.00 -3.78
C THR A 4 24.42 3.19 -3.62
N ALA A 5 25.17 2.09 -3.50
CA ALA A 5 26.63 2.14 -3.47
C ALA A 5 27.23 2.75 -4.75
N ASP A 6 26.53 2.63 -5.87
CA ASP A 6 26.93 3.17 -7.17
C ASP A 6 26.42 4.59 -7.42
N GLY A 7 25.85 5.24 -6.42
CA GLY A 7 25.32 6.59 -6.47
C GLY A 7 23.79 6.67 -6.52
N LEU A 8 23.30 7.85 -6.89
CA LEU A 8 21.86 8.14 -6.92
C LEU A 8 21.22 7.56 -8.20
N GLN A 9 20.24 6.71 -8.03
CA GLN A 9 19.46 6.12 -9.11
C GLN A 9 18.10 6.83 -9.21
N VAL A 10 17.77 7.37 -10.38
CA VAL A 10 16.47 7.99 -10.68
C VAL A 10 15.73 7.11 -11.67
N MET A 11 14.64 6.51 -11.24
CA MET A 11 13.85 5.57 -12.04
C MET A 11 12.39 6.00 -12.06
N ARG A 12 11.71 5.73 -13.18
CA ARG A 12 10.25 5.80 -13.22
C ARG A 12 9.69 4.56 -12.54
N ASP A 13 8.72 4.75 -11.65
CA ASP A 13 7.99 3.65 -11.02
C ASP A 13 6.68 3.40 -11.77
N PRO A 14 6.57 2.32 -12.56
CA PRO A 14 5.35 2.00 -13.30
C PRO A 14 4.27 1.33 -12.44
N ALA A 15 4.59 0.95 -11.20
CA ALA A 15 3.64 0.33 -10.26
C ALA A 15 2.99 1.37 -9.34
N ASP A 16 3.50 2.60 -9.31
CA ASP A 16 3.08 3.67 -8.40
C ASP A 16 3.08 3.23 -6.93
N VAL A 17 4.05 2.42 -6.54
CA VAL A 17 4.20 1.84 -5.20
C VAL A 17 5.66 1.78 -4.79
N LEU A 18 5.93 2.19 -3.56
CA LEU A 18 7.25 2.06 -2.94
C LEU A 18 7.16 1.17 -1.69
N ALA A 19 8.23 0.44 -1.45
CA ALA A 19 8.47 -0.30 -0.21
C ALA A 19 9.94 -0.11 0.21
N ASN A 20 10.35 -0.74 1.32
CA ASN A 20 11.70 -0.60 1.85
C ASN A 20 12.74 -1.24 0.90
N GLN A 21 13.11 -2.46 1.17
CA GLN A 21 14.08 -3.23 0.38
C GLN A 21 13.44 -4.53 -0.10
N PRO A 22 13.96 -5.12 -1.18
CA PRO A 22 15.01 -4.66 -2.11
C PRO A 22 14.62 -3.41 -2.93
N GLY A 23 15.51 -2.94 -3.83
CA GLY A 23 15.24 -1.80 -4.71
C GLY A 23 14.11 -2.05 -5.71
N LEU A 24 13.60 -0.97 -6.32
CA LEU A 24 12.44 -0.98 -7.22
C LEU A 24 12.58 -1.97 -8.38
N ALA A 25 13.75 -2.05 -9.01
CA ALA A 25 13.97 -2.96 -10.14
C ALA A 25 13.73 -4.43 -9.76
N TRP A 26 14.15 -4.82 -8.57
CA TRP A 26 13.89 -6.16 -8.04
C TRP A 26 12.40 -6.38 -7.76
N HIS A 27 11.74 -5.40 -7.17
CA HIS A 27 10.30 -5.48 -6.90
C HIS A 27 9.49 -5.66 -8.19
N LEU A 28 9.82 -4.91 -9.24
CA LEU A 28 9.15 -5.04 -10.54
C LEU A 28 9.37 -6.42 -11.18
N GLU A 29 10.59 -6.98 -11.07
CA GLU A 29 10.86 -8.34 -11.54
C GLU A 29 10.08 -9.38 -10.74
N ASN A 30 10.00 -9.23 -9.42
CA ASN A 30 9.24 -10.12 -8.53
C ASN A 30 7.73 -10.11 -8.84
N LEU A 31 7.15 -9.00 -9.29
CA LEU A 31 5.73 -8.93 -9.68
C LEU A 31 5.36 -9.95 -10.76
N ARG A 32 6.31 -10.35 -11.61
CA ARG A 32 6.08 -11.34 -12.68
C ARG A 32 5.67 -12.70 -12.13
N SER A 33 6.02 -13.00 -10.89
CA SER A 33 5.60 -14.24 -10.22
C SER A 33 4.10 -14.24 -9.86
N TYR A 34 3.42 -13.09 -9.95
CA TYR A 34 2.03 -12.88 -9.52
C TYR A 34 1.07 -12.54 -10.67
N ILE A 35 1.49 -12.72 -11.92
CA ILE A 35 0.69 -12.40 -13.11
C ILE A 35 -0.65 -13.15 -13.19
N ASN A 36 -0.78 -14.27 -12.49
CA ASN A 36 -2.02 -15.06 -12.42
C ASN A 36 -2.97 -14.60 -11.32
N VAL A 37 -2.57 -13.65 -10.47
CA VAL A 37 -3.42 -13.11 -9.40
C VAL A 37 -4.38 -12.09 -10.02
N THR A 38 -5.68 -12.34 -9.86
CA THR A 38 -6.74 -11.52 -10.49
C THR A 38 -7.89 -11.28 -9.51
N PRO A 39 -8.72 -10.23 -9.70
CA PRO A 39 -9.93 -10.03 -8.92
C PRO A 39 -11.01 -11.10 -9.19
N GLY A 40 -11.01 -11.67 -10.40
CA GLY A 40 -11.98 -12.67 -10.82
C GLY A 40 -11.65 -14.06 -10.30
N ALA A 41 -12.66 -14.87 -10.04
CA ALA A 41 -12.46 -16.28 -9.75
C ALA A 41 -11.99 -17.04 -11.01
N PRO A 42 -11.07 -17.99 -10.90
CA PRO A 42 -10.71 -18.87 -12.02
C PRO A 42 -11.90 -19.74 -12.42
N SER A 43 -11.90 -20.23 -13.67
CA SER A 43 -12.87 -21.22 -14.12
C SER A 43 -12.66 -22.57 -13.41
N SER A 44 -13.72 -23.38 -13.36
CA SER A 44 -13.61 -24.78 -12.91
C SER A 44 -12.65 -25.54 -13.80
N VAL A 45 -11.88 -26.45 -13.20
CA VAL A 45 -10.92 -27.32 -13.90
C VAL A 45 -11.14 -28.77 -13.49
N THR A 46 -10.70 -29.72 -14.32
CA THR A 46 -10.77 -31.15 -14.01
C THR A 46 -9.37 -31.72 -13.83
N TRP A 47 -9.11 -32.34 -12.69
CA TRP A 47 -7.90 -33.11 -12.43
C TRP A 47 -8.27 -34.58 -12.22
N GLY A 48 -7.85 -35.43 -13.14
CA GLY A 48 -8.31 -36.81 -13.18
C GLY A 48 -9.84 -36.86 -13.36
N ASN A 49 -10.55 -37.40 -12.38
CA ASN A 49 -12.03 -37.49 -12.36
C ASN A 49 -12.69 -36.46 -11.44
N ALA A 50 -11.91 -35.55 -10.83
CA ALA A 50 -12.42 -34.56 -9.90
C ALA A 50 -12.61 -33.21 -10.59
N THR A 51 -13.84 -32.68 -10.60
CA THR A 51 -14.13 -31.31 -11.02
C THR A 51 -13.93 -30.37 -9.82
N LEU A 52 -13.00 -29.43 -9.96
CA LEU A 52 -12.63 -28.45 -8.96
C LEU A 52 -13.25 -27.10 -9.32
N THR A 53 -14.14 -26.63 -8.47
CA THR A 53 -14.85 -25.35 -8.64
C THR A 53 -14.41 -24.37 -7.55
N PRO A 54 -14.12 -23.09 -7.88
CA PRO A 54 -13.80 -22.09 -6.88
C PRO A 54 -14.93 -21.88 -5.87
N TYR A 55 -14.58 -21.65 -4.61
CA TYR A 55 -15.59 -21.42 -3.54
C TYR A 55 -16.31 -20.07 -3.64
N GLY A 56 -15.85 -19.13 -4.47
CA GLY A 56 -16.50 -17.83 -4.64
C GLY A 56 -15.52 -16.67 -4.84
N ALA A 57 -15.95 -15.47 -4.47
CA ALA A 57 -15.17 -14.24 -4.59
C ALA A 57 -13.82 -14.33 -3.87
N GLY A 58 -12.79 -13.77 -4.49
CA GLY A 58 -11.43 -13.78 -3.94
C GLY A 58 -10.59 -15.00 -4.31
N ALA A 59 -11.17 -16.03 -4.95
CA ALA A 59 -10.42 -17.22 -5.35
C ALA A 59 -9.26 -16.89 -6.32
N GLY A 60 -9.42 -15.88 -7.18
CA GLY A 60 -8.36 -15.40 -8.06
C GLY A 60 -7.21 -14.67 -7.35
N MET A 61 -7.43 -14.24 -6.11
CA MET A 61 -6.39 -13.61 -5.29
C MET A 61 -5.48 -14.63 -4.59
N ARG A 62 -5.73 -15.93 -4.75
CA ARG A 62 -4.89 -16.95 -4.15
C ARG A 62 -3.46 -16.85 -4.66
N GLY A 63 -2.50 -16.82 -3.74
CA GLY A 63 -1.09 -16.60 -4.02
C GLY A 63 -0.64 -15.16 -3.75
N LEU A 64 -1.56 -14.21 -3.55
CA LEU A 64 -1.20 -12.88 -3.05
C LEU A 64 -0.60 -13.04 -1.64
N PRO A 65 0.64 -12.54 -1.39
CA PRO A 65 1.31 -12.80 -0.11
C PRO A 65 0.63 -12.03 1.03
N GLY A 66 0.49 -12.66 2.18
CA GLY A 66 -0.24 -12.11 3.34
C GLY A 66 0.66 -11.58 4.47
N ASP A 67 1.95 -11.92 4.45
CA ASP A 67 2.91 -11.49 5.47
C ASP A 67 3.30 -10.00 5.35
N VAL A 68 4.00 -9.49 6.36
CA VAL A 68 4.38 -8.06 6.43
C VAL A 68 5.80 -7.77 5.91
N TYR A 69 6.47 -8.75 5.33
CA TYR A 69 7.79 -8.55 4.72
C TYR A 69 7.72 -7.55 3.55
N SER A 70 8.79 -6.76 3.36
CA SER A 70 8.77 -5.66 2.39
C SER A 70 8.38 -6.10 0.97
N PRO A 71 8.92 -7.19 0.38
CA PRO A 71 8.49 -7.71 -0.90
C PRO A 71 7.00 -8.06 -0.96
N SER A 72 6.48 -8.65 0.09
CA SER A 72 5.07 -9.04 0.20
C SER A 72 4.13 -7.84 0.27
N ARG A 73 4.53 -6.80 1.02
CA ARG A 73 3.79 -5.54 1.09
C ARG A 73 3.78 -4.82 -0.26
N PHE A 74 4.92 -4.80 -0.98
CA PHE A 74 4.99 -4.22 -2.32
C PHE A 74 4.00 -4.91 -3.27
N VAL A 75 4.01 -6.24 -3.34
CA VAL A 75 3.09 -7.02 -4.21
C VAL A 75 1.63 -6.73 -3.88
N ARG A 76 1.27 -6.73 -2.58
CA ARG A 76 -0.12 -6.41 -2.17
C ARG A 76 -0.52 -4.99 -2.52
N ALA A 77 0.35 -4.02 -2.25
CA ALA A 77 0.08 -2.61 -2.57
C ALA A 77 -0.08 -2.41 -4.07
N ALA A 78 0.80 -2.97 -4.89
CA ALA A 78 0.72 -2.90 -6.35
C ALA A 78 -0.57 -3.54 -6.87
N TYR A 79 -0.94 -4.72 -6.37
CA TYR A 79 -2.19 -5.38 -6.73
C TYR A 79 -3.42 -4.54 -6.36
N LEU A 80 -3.50 -4.07 -5.11
CA LEU A 80 -4.62 -3.25 -4.63
C LEU A 80 -4.71 -1.92 -5.36
N ASN A 81 -3.56 -1.30 -5.67
CA ASN A 81 -3.51 -0.05 -6.42
C ASN A 81 -3.96 -0.23 -7.88
N ALA A 82 -3.53 -1.32 -8.54
CA ALA A 82 -3.90 -1.61 -9.92
C ALA A 82 -5.40 -1.96 -10.10
N HIS A 83 -6.04 -2.52 -9.07
CA HIS A 83 -7.42 -3.01 -9.16
C HIS A 83 -8.43 -2.18 -8.37
N HIS A 84 -8.07 -0.95 -7.99
CA HIS A 84 -9.01 -0.07 -7.29
C HIS A 84 -10.15 0.42 -8.21
N THR A 85 -11.28 0.72 -7.60
CA THR A 85 -12.37 1.42 -8.29
C THR A 85 -12.26 2.91 -8.00
N PRO A 86 -12.05 3.78 -9.02
CA PRO A 86 -12.04 5.23 -8.85
C PRO A 86 -13.35 5.72 -8.20
N LYS A 87 -13.26 6.81 -7.43
CA LYS A 87 -14.40 7.49 -6.81
C LYS A 87 -14.47 8.93 -7.29
N ASP A 88 -15.71 9.42 -7.43
CA ASP A 88 -15.97 10.78 -7.92
C ASP A 88 -15.80 11.83 -6.80
N THR A 89 -15.69 11.41 -5.55
CA THR A 89 -15.58 12.30 -4.40
C THR A 89 -14.21 12.19 -3.72
N GLU A 90 -13.75 13.31 -3.19
CA GLU A 90 -12.53 13.38 -2.35
C GLU A 90 -12.59 12.34 -1.22
N ARG A 91 -13.67 12.37 -0.43
CA ARG A 91 -13.87 11.42 0.67
C ARG A 91 -13.76 9.96 0.22
N GLY A 92 -14.32 9.64 -0.94
CA GLY A 92 -14.28 8.29 -1.50
C GLY A 92 -12.86 7.86 -1.89
N ASN A 93 -12.09 8.79 -2.50
CA ASN A 93 -10.69 8.52 -2.87
C ASN A 93 -9.78 8.41 -1.65
N VAL A 94 -9.94 9.29 -0.66
CA VAL A 94 -9.22 9.21 0.61
C VAL A 94 -9.49 7.87 1.30
N ALA A 95 -10.76 7.49 1.44
CA ALA A 95 -11.13 6.19 2.02
C ALA A 95 -10.48 5.02 1.27
N ARG A 96 -10.44 5.07 -0.08
CA ARG A 96 -9.77 4.07 -0.91
C ARG A 96 -8.27 3.97 -0.59
N VAL A 97 -7.56 5.11 -0.55
CA VAL A 97 -6.12 5.14 -0.24
C VAL A 97 -5.85 4.52 1.13
N PHE A 98 -6.61 4.91 2.16
CA PHE A 98 -6.45 4.35 3.50
C PHE A 98 -6.77 2.85 3.56
N ARG A 99 -7.73 2.36 2.76
CA ARG A 99 -8.03 0.91 2.67
C ARG A 99 -6.91 0.15 1.96
N THR A 100 -6.32 0.72 0.91
CA THR A 100 -5.15 0.13 0.23
C THR A 100 -3.95 0.05 1.19
N LEU A 101 -3.64 1.15 1.89
CA LEU A 101 -2.56 1.19 2.88
C LEU A 101 -2.84 0.27 4.08
N GLY A 102 -4.10 0.16 4.51
CA GLY A 102 -4.52 -0.82 5.53
C GLY A 102 -4.25 -2.28 5.13
N GLY A 103 -4.25 -2.57 3.82
CA GLY A 103 -3.88 -3.90 3.30
C GLY A 103 -2.40 -4.26 3.47
N VAL A 104 -1.55 -3.28 3.79
CA VAL A 104 -0.12 -3.46 4.03
C VAL A 104 0.31 -2.97 5.42
N ALA A 105 -0.64 -2.58 6.25
CA ALA A 105 -0.39 -2.17 7.63
C ALA A 105 0.12 -3.35 8.47
N MET A 106 0.97 -3.03 9.41
CA MET A 106 1.59 -3.98 10.34
C MET A 106 0.96 -3.80 11.72
N VAL A 107 0.44 -4.90 12.27
CA VAL A 107 -0.09 -4.94 13.63
C VAL A 107 1.07 -5.07 14.62
N GLU A 108 1.04 -4.33 15.72
CA GLU A 108 2.04 -4.42 16.77
C GLU A 108 2.20 -5.87 17.26
N GLY A 109 3.44 -6.32 17.36
CA GLY A 109 3.78 -7.70 17.71
C GLY A 109 3.77 -8.69 16.54
N SER A 110 3.33 -8.28 15.32
CA SER A 110 3.37 -9.15 14.13
C SER A 110 4.76 -9.27 13.51
N ALA A 111 5.65 -8.33 13.78
CA ALA A 111 7.05 -8.34 13.36
C ALA A 111 7.94 -7.70 14.43
N GLN A 112 9.19 -8.17 14.50
CA GLN A 112 10.18 -7.66 15.43
C GLN A 112 11.46 -7.29 14.70
N MET A 113 12.09 -6.22 15.14
CA MET A 113 13.42 -5.82 14.74
C MET A 113 14.49 -6.70 15.42
N ASN A 114 15.74 -6.59 14.98
CA ASN A 114 16.84 -7.38 15.52
C ASN A 114 17.12 -7.15 17.02
N ASP A 115 16.74 -6.00 17.54
CA ASP A 115 16.85 -5.65 18.97
C ASP A 115 15.66 -6.12 19.81
N GLY A 116 14.68 -6.81 19.19
CA GLY A 116 13.46 -7.30 19.82
C GLY A 116 12.32 -6.28 19.93
N ALA A 117 12.51 -5.05 19.47
CA ALA A 117 11.43 -4.07 19.43
C ALA A 117 10.38 -4.44 18.37
N ASN A 118 9.12 -4.17 18.67
CA ASN A 118 8.03 -4.39 17.71
C ASN A 118 8.09 -3.38 16.56
N GLU A 119 7.99 -3.88 15.33
CA GLU A 119 7.76 -3.05 14.15
C GLU A 119 6.27 -3.05 13.82
N PHE A 120 5.66 -1.87 13.70
CA PHE A 120 4.24 -1.72 13.39
C PHE A 120 3.96 -0.39 12.69
N THR A 121 2.77 -0.26 12.10
CA THR A 121 2.34 0.96 11.44
C THR A 121 1.91 2.00 12.46
N VAL A 122 2.78 2.93 12.77
CA VAL A 122 2.55 3.99 13.79
C VAL A 122 1.47 4.97 13.32
N PHE A 123 1.49 5.34 12.04
CA PHE A 123 0.49 6.21 11.42
C PHE A 123 0.33 5.88 9.94
N THR A 124 -0.79 6.29 9.38
CA THR A 124 -1.05 6.25 7.93
C THR A 124 -1.43 7.64 7.47
N SER A 125 -0.91 8.06 6.32
CA SER A 125 -1.22 9.37 5.77
C SER A 125 -1.47 9.34 4.27
N ALA A 126 -2.21 10.34 3.79
CA ALA A 126 -2.49 10.57 2.38
C ALA A 126 -2.54 12.08 2.11
N TYR A 127 -2.06 12.48 0.94
CA TYR A 127 -2.13 13.85 0.48
C TYR A 127 -3.01 13.94 -0.76
N SER A 128 -3.96 14.87 -0.73
CA SER A 128 -4.75 15.24 -1.90
C SER A 128 -4.15 16.48 -2.56
N ALA A 129 -3.50 16.31 -3.70
CA ALA A 129 -2.95 17.42 -4.46
C ALA A 129 -4.05 18.36 -5.00
N ARG A 130 -5.23 17.81 -5.30
CA ARG A 130 -6.38 18.58 -5.79
C ARG A 130 -6.92 19.54 -4.74
N GLU A 131 -7.04 19.08 -3.49
CA GLU A 131 -7.63 19.87 -2.40
C GLU A 131 -6.55 20.57 -1.54
N GLY A 132 -5.26 20.35 -1.82
CA GLY A 132 -4.18 20.86 -1.00
C GLY A 132 -4.28 20.42 0.46
N ARG A 133 -4.74 19.20 0.70
CA ARG A 133 -5.10 18.70 2.03
C ARG A 133 -4.38 17.41 2.37
N TYR A 134 -3.85 17.36 3.57
CA TYR A 134 -3.24 16.21 4.18
C TYR A 134 -4.24 15.50 5.09
N TYR A 135 -4.28 14.18 5.04
CA TYR A 135 -5.11 13.31 5.85
C TYR A 135 -4.21 12.33 6.58
N PHE A 136 -4.48 12.07 7.84
CA PHE A 136 -3.72 11.08 8.60
C PHE A 136 -4.55 10.47 9.72
N ASN A 137 -4.15 9.29 10.17
CA ASN A 137 -4.59 8.65 11.40
C ASN A 137 -3.40 7.98 12.08
N THR A 138 -3.56 7.64 13.35
CA THR A 138 -2.53 6.92 14.11
C THR A 138 -2.97 5.49 14.39
N TYR A 139 -2.06 4.68 14.89
CA TYR A 139 -2.35 3.30 15.29
C TYR A 139 -3.49 3.24 16.32
N GLU A 140 -3.49 4.13 17.31
CA GLU A 140 -4.49 4.16 18.38
C GLU A 140 -5.78 4.89 17.99
N ASN A 141 -5.74 5.75 16.98
CA ASN A 141 -6.91 6.54 16.56
C ASN A 141 -7.14 6.39 15.05
N ALA A 142 -8.12 5.58 14.70
CA ALA A 142 -8.51 5.33 13.30
C ALA A 142 -9.30 6.49 12.66
N ALA A 143 -9.73 7.50 13.43
CA ALA A 143 -10.38 8.68 12.88
C ALA A 143 -9.39 9.52 12.05
N TYR A 144 -9.84 10.03 10.91
CA TYR A 144 -9.00 10.88 10.07
C TYR A 144 -8.91 12.28 10.65
N ALA A 145 -7.70 12.72 10.96
CA ALA A 145 -7.37 14.12 11.15
C ALA A 145 -6.95 14.75 9.82
N THR A 146 -7.11 16.02 9.65
CA THR A 146 -6.79 16.74 8.41
C THR A 146 -6.06 18.04 8.68
N ALA A 147 -5.19 18.44 7.75
CA ALA A 147 -4.56 19.75 7.69
C ALA A 147 -4.53 20.21 6.23
N ALA A 148 -4.94 21.44 5.96
CA ALA A 148 -4.88 22.02 4.63
C ALA A 148 -3.76 23.05 4.55
N PHE A 149 -3.14 23.24 3.38
CA PHE A 149 -2.18 24.30 3.19
C PHE A 149 -2.76 25.70 3.49
N ALA A 150 -4.06 25.88 3.23
CA ALA A 150 -4.75 27.13 3.54
C ALA A 150 -4.85 27.45 5.04
N ASP A 151 -4.58 26.45 5.90
CA ASP A 151 -4.61 26.62 7.35
C ASP A 151 -3.27 27.22 7.90
N PHE A 152 -2.26 27.38 7.02
CA PHE A 152 -0.92 27.82 7.39
C PHE A 152 -0.49 29.07 6.60
N ASP A 153 0.33 29.88 7.23
CA ASP A 153 1.05 30.95 6.56
C ASP A 153 2.26 30.35 5.81
N MET A 154 2.14 30.20 4.51
CA MET A 154 3.17 29.58 3.66
C MET A 154 4.41 30.46 3.46
N ASP A 155 4.31 31.75 3.75
CA ASP A 155 5.43 32.71 3.73
C ASP A 155 6.05 32.90 5.13
N GLY A 156 5.50 32.26 6.14
CA GLY A 156 5.96 32.32 7.52
C GLY A 156 7.34 31.67 7.69
N THR A 157 8.14 32.23 8.59
CA THR A 157 9.50 31.74 8.93
C THR A 157 9.52 30.81 10.14
N GLU A 158 8.41 30.74 10.87
CA GLU A 158 8.28 29.93 12.09
C GLU A 158 7.54 28.63 11.83
N VAL A 159 7.86 27.60 12.61
CA VAL A 159 7.15 26.33 12.55
C VAL A 159 5.72 26.50 13.06
N GLN A 160 4.76 26.14 12.23
CA GLN A 160 3.34 26.20 12.56
C GLN A 160 2.82 24.79 12.85
N GLN A 161 1.87 24.69 13.80
CA GLN A 161 1.26 23.42 14.19
C GLN A 161 -0.24 23.45 13.88
N ALA A 162 -0.74 22.35 13.30
CA ALA A 162 -2.19 22.12 13.18
C ALA A 162 -2.77 21.75 14.57
N HIS A 163 -3.94 22.27 14.88
CA HIS A 163 -4.68 22.02 16.13
C HIS A 163 -5.93 21.17 15.87
#